data_c35eb653f0cacb52aa4c0f71a857cdb4
#
_entry.id   c35eb653f0cacb52aa4c0f71a857cdb4
#
_cell.length_a   1.000
_cell.length_b   1.000
_cell.length_c   1.000
_cell.angle_alpha   90.00
_cell.angle_beta   90.00
_cell.angle_gamma   90.00
#
_symmetry.space_group_name_H-M   'P 1'
#
loop_
_entity.id
_entity.type
_entity.pdbx_description
1 polymer ?
#
loop_
_entity_poly.entity_id
_entity_poly.type
_entity_poly.pdbx_seq_one_letter_code
_entity_poly.pdbx_strand_id
1 'polypeptide(L)'
;LTIAADYFREHRYDIITTLSDGDKMGYPDIVGKDAPFVNSGIVDNQGIDFELGWNSTIGKDFRYYIKPNFTFARNKIKFMNEVDYGNEYRQKTGRRLGEHFVYVVDHFVYDQAEADKLNAMNDGRGFQPWGELHPGDVVYKDLNQDGKIDDYGDRTHMGFPRTPEIQFGIPFGIQYKGFDVSVMFQGSLNSSILLNGAAVWDFPSYEQDQYGKVKHMHLNRWTEATKDVATYPRLTYGA
;
A
#
# COMPACT_ATOMS: atom_id res chain seq x y z
N LEU A 1 -26.35 23.49 -19.05
CA LEU A 1 -24.97 23.35 -18.62
C LEU A 1 -24.84 23.83 -17.19
N THR A 2 -24.29 22.99 -16.31
CA THR A 2 -23.91 23.34 -14.94
C THR A 2 -22.43 23.02 -14.75
N ILE A 3 -21.70 23.90 -14.06
CA ILE A 3 -20.30 23.67 -13.70
C ILE A 3 -20.15 24.05 -12.25
N ALA A 4 -19.55 23.19 -11.45
CA ALA A 4 -19.11 23.48 -10.10
C ALA A 4 -17.65 23.07 -9.94
N ALA A 5 -16.89 23.91 -9.26
CA ALA A 5 -15.49 23.62 -8.94
C ALA A 5 -15.17 24.21 -7.57
N ASP A 6 -14.68 23.39 -6.67
CA ASP A 6 -14.32 23.76 -5.33
C ASP A 6 -12.88 23.37 -5.06
N TYR A 7 -12.13 24.26 -4.43
CA TYR A 7 -10.84 23.98 -3.85
C TYR A 7 -10.95 24.05 -2.34
N PHE A 8 -10.45 23.04 -1.67
CA PHE A 8 -10.42 23.01 -0.22
C PHE A 8 -8.99 22.80 0.33
N ARG A 9 -8.76 23.40 1.49
CA ARG A 9 -7.56 23.16 2.28
C ARG A 9 -7.94 23.06 3.75
N GLU A 10 -7.49 22.02 4.39
CA GLU A 10 -7.73 21.74 5.79
C GLU A 10 -6.39 21.59 6.51
N HIS A 11 -6.26 22.27 7.63
CA HIS A 11 -5.11 22.16 8.53
C HIS A 11 -5.59 21.58 9.85
N ARG A 12 -5.21 20.36 10.14
CA ARG A 12 -5.52 19.66 11.39
C ARG A 12 -4.30 19.66 12.29
N TYR A 13 -4.45 20.14 13.49
CA TYR A 13 -3.43 20.20 14.54
C TYR A 13 -3.99 19.59 15.82
N ASP A 14 -3.12 19.42 16.82
CA ASP A 14 -3.45 18.80 18.10
C ASP A 14 -4.06 17.39 17.93
N ILE A 15 -3.64 16.67 16.88
CA ILE A 15 -4.05 15.28 16.67
C ILE A 15 -3.41 14.42 17.75
N ILE A 16 -4.23 13.60 18.41
CA ILE A 16 -3.75 12.67 19.44
C ILE A 16 -2.82 11.65 18.81
N THR A 17 -1.59 11.61 19.29
CA THR A 17 -0.56 10.64 18.93
C THR A 17 -0.03 9.97 20.18
N THR A 18 0.56 8.79 20.04
CA THR A 18 1.35 8.18 21.12
C THR A 18 2.79 8.65 21.03
N LEU A 19 3.48 8.75 22.17
CA LEU A 19 4.93 8.94 22.19
C LEU A 19 5.71 7.69 21.74
N SER A 20 5.01 6.58 21.61
CA SER A 20 5.54 5.29 21.14
C SER A 20 4.80 4.86 19.87
N ASP A 21 5.02 5.50 18.73
CA ASP A 21 4.52 4.94 17.48
C ASP A 21 5.50 3.86 17.00
N GLY A 22 5.26 2.66 17.52
CA GLY A 22 5.91 1.43 17.07
C GLY A 22 7.33 1.16 17.58
N ASP A 23 8.11 2.18 17.87
CA ASP A 23 9.49 2.06 18.32
C ASP A 23 9.77 3.05 19.45
N LYS A 24 9.57 2.62 20.67
CA LYS A 24 10.15 3.05 21.97
C LYS A 24 10.74 4.48 22.05
N MET A 25 10.01 5.48 21.58
CA MET A 25 10.47 6.87 21.70
C MET A 25 10.47 7.34 23.15
N GLY A 26 11.60 7.23 23.77
CA GLY A 26 11.89 7.97 24.99
C GLY A 26 11.13 7.54 26.26
N TYR A 27 10.29 6.49 26.15
CA TYR A 27 9.58 5.95 27.31
C TYR A 27 10.09 4.53 27.61
N PRO A 28 11.05 4.36 28.53
CA PRO A 28 11.66 3.07 28.80
C PRO A 28 10.62 2.08 29.35
N ASP A 29 10.62 0.83 28.87
CA ASP A 29 9.77 -0.27 29.37
C ASP A 29 9.94 -0.48 30.88
N ILE A 30 11.10 -0.15 31.44
CA ILE A 30 11.40 -0.24 32.85
C ILE A 30 10.47 0.61 33.75
N VAL A 31 9.80 1.61 33.15
CA VAL A 31 8.81 2.43 33.88
C VAL A 31 7.53 1.63 34.16
N GLY A 32 7.29 0.54 33.43
CA GLY A 32 6.14 -0.34 33.62
C GLY A 32 4.78 0.31 33.30
N LYS A 33 4.79 1.37 32.49
CA LYS A 33 3.59 2.07 32.01
C LYS A 33 3.71 2.33 30.52
N ASP A 34 2.56 2.29 29.82
CA ASP A 34 2.48 2.69 28.43
C ASP A 34 2.81 4.18 28.25
N ALA A 35 3.36 4.51 27.11
CA ALA A 35 3.61 5.89 26.75
C ALA A 35 2.31 6.69 26.69
N PRO A 36 2.27 7.90 27.25
CA PRO A 36 1.05 8.71 27.26
C PRO A 36 0.67 9.18 25.85
N PHE A 37 -0.61 9.40 25.66
CA PHE A 37 -1.12 10.12 24.50
C PHE A 37 -0.80 11.61 24.64
N VAL A 38 -0.40 12.22 23.53
CA VAL A 38 -0.11 13.65 23.44
C VAL A 38 -0.82 14.27 22.22
N ASN A 39 -1.21 15.51 22.36
CA ASN A 39 -1.86 16.27 21.29
C ASN A 39 -0.77 17.02 20.49
N SER A 40 -0.16 16.36 19.53
CA SER A 40 0.99 16.95 18.82
C SER A 40 0.99 16.74 17.32
N GLY A 41 0.15 15.82 16.80
CA GLY A 41 0.12 15.54 15.37
C GLY A 41 -0.44 16.70 14.55
N ILE A 42 0.18 16.96 13.40
CA ILE A 42 -0.25 17.99 12.43
C ILE A 42 -0.33 17.36 11.04
N VAL A 43 -1.48 17.48 10.39
CA VAL A 43 -1.72 16.98 9.03
C VAL A 43 -2.43 18.05 8.21
N ASP A 44 -1.88 18.36 7.05
CA ASP A 44 -2.55 19.16 6.03
C ASP A 44 -3.28 18.24 5.06
N ASN A 45 -4.48 18.64 4.63
CA ASN A 45 -5.21 18.01 3.55
C ASN A 45 -5.68 19.10 2.57
N GLN A 46 -5.55 18.83 1.27
CA GLN A 46 -5.99 19.75 0.24
C GLN A 46 -6.50 18.99 -0.97
N GLY A 47 -7.42 19.60 -1.68
CA GLY A 47 -8.00 18.94 -2.83
C GLY A 47 -8.85 19.86 -3.70
N ILE A 48 -9.38 19.26 -4.76
CA ILE A 48 -10.25 19.89 -5.73
C ILE A 48 -11.42 18.95 -5.99
N ASP A 49 -12.62 19.49 -5.95
CA ASP A 49 -13.85 18.85 -6.42
C ASP A 49 -14.32 19.54 -7.68
N PHE A 50 -14.68 18.76 -8.69
CA PHE A 50 -15.18 19.26 -9.95
C PHE A 50 -16.41 18.48 -10.38
N GLU A 51 -17.43 19.21 -10.83
CA GLU A 51 -18.66 18.65 -11.39
C GLU A 51 -19.05 19.40 -12.67
N LEU A 52 -19.42 18.67 -13.71
CA LEU A 52 -19.98 19.17 -14.93
C LEU A 52 -21.34 18.51 -15.18
N GLY A 53 -22.37 19.28 -15.41
CA GLY A 53 -23.69 18.79 -15.81
C GLY A 53 -24.07 19.30 -17.19
N TRP A 54 -24.22 18.38 -18.14
CA TRP A 54 -24.75 18.69 -19.46
C TRP A 54 -26.02 17.90 -19.70
N ASN A 55 -27.09 18.56 -20.07
CA ASN A 55 -28.30 17.94 -20.57
C ASN A 55 -28.80 18.70 -21.80
N SER A 56 -29.36 17.98 -22.76
CA SER A 56 -29.90 18.57 -23.97
C SER A 56 -31.00 17.70 -24.57
N THR A 57 -31.75 18.30 -25.49
CA THR A 57 -32.81 17.63 -26.23
C THR A 57 -32.59 17.84 -27.72
N ILE A 58 -32.67 16.78 -28.50
CA ILE A 58 -32.58 16.82 -29.97
C ILE A 58 -33.95 16.46 -30.54
N GLY A 59 -34.53 17.39 -31.26
CA GLY A 59 -35.91 17.22 -31.75
C GLY A 59 -36.92 17.23 -30.59
N LYS A 60 -38.00 16.39 -30.71
CA LYS A 60 -39.06 16.33 -29.70
C LYS A 60 -38.93 15.16 -28.73
N ASP A 61 -38.24 14.10 -29.16
CA ASP A 61 -38.33 12.81 -28.50
C ASP A 61 -36.98 12.32 -27.92
N PHE A 62 -35.85 12.92 -28.30
CA PHE A 62 -34.54 12.47 -27.87
C PHE A 62 -33.96 13.42 -26.82
N ARG A 63 -33.73 12.93 -25.62
CA ARG A 63 -33.07 13.64 -24.53
C ARG A 63 -31.83 12.89 -24.10
N TYR A 64 -30.79 13.61 -23.70
CA TYR A 64 -29.58 13.02 -23.15
C TYR A 64 -28.98 13.88 -22.07
N TYR A 65 -28.24 13.24 -21.19
CA TYR A 65 -27.45 13.92 -20.17
C TYR A 65 -26.10 13.23 -19.98
N ILE A 66 -25.12 13.99 -19.51
CA ILE A 66 -23.84 13.52 -19.00
C ILE A 66 -23.46 14.43 -17.82
N LYS A 67 -23.02 13.82 -16.69
CA LYS A 67 -22.72 14.55 -15.45
C LYS A 67 -21.42 14.04 -14.81
N PRO A 68 -20.25 14.18 -15.47
CA PRO A 68 -18.99 13.78 -14.87
C PRO A 68 -18.72 14.57 -13.59
N ASN A 69 -18.23 13.87 -12.59
CA ASN A 69 -17.67 14.41 -11.37
C ASN A 69 -16.28 13.85 -11.13
N PHE A 70 -15.45 14.62 -10.45
CA PHE A 70 -14.07 14.28 -10.16
C PHE A 70 -13.68 14.92 -8.83
N THR A 71 -13.04 14.12 -7.97
CA THR A 71 -12.46 14.55 -6.72
C THR A 71 -10.99 14.17 -6.69
N PHE A 72 -10.14 15.10 -6.33
CA PHE A 72 -8.75 14.86 -5.96
C PHE A 72 -8.49 15.40 -4.57
N ALA A 73 -7.99 14.57 -3.67
CA ALA A 73 -7.61 14.97 -2.31
C ALA A 73 -6.28 14.34 -1.92
N ARG A 74 -5.37 15.13 -1.35
CA ARG A 74 -4.09 14.65 -0.85
C ARG A 74 -3.76 15.24 0.50
N ASN A 75 -3.49 14.37 1.45
CA ASN A 75 -2.99 14.77 2.75
C ASN A 75 -1.46 14.71 2.82
N LYS A 76 -0.90 15.41 3.80
CA LYS A 76 0.53 15.39 4.12
C LYS A 76 0.72 15.54 5.63
N ILE A 77 1.43 14.61 6.23
CA ILE A 77 1.88 14.70 7.61
C ILE A 77 2.89 15.83 7.70
N LYS A 78 2.58 16.86 8.49
CA LYS A 78 3.47 18.00 8.72
C LYS A 78 4.34 17.78 9.93
N PHE A 79 3.79 17.12 10.95
CA PHE A 79 4.48 16.78 12.17
C PHE A 79 3.83 15.57 12.83
N MET A 80 4.63 14.69 13.34
CA MET A 80 4.26 13.66 14.30
C MET A 80 5.47 13.33 15.18
N ASN A 81 5.21 12.80 16.38
CA ASN A 81 6.29 12.31 17.25
C ASN A 81 6.82 10.99 16.68
N GLU A 82 7.89 11.06 15.94
CA GLU A 82 8.57 9.87 15.41
C GLU A 82 10.06 9.90 15.76
N VAL A 83 10.64 8.71 15.82
CA VAL A 83 12.10 8.57 16.04
C VAL A 83 12.82 9.02 14.78
N ASP A 84 13.86 9.80 14.94
CA ASP A 84 14.80 10.06 13.86
C ASP A 84 15.76 8.86 13.73
N TYR A 85 15.54 8.04 12.74
CA TYR A 85 16.40 6.90 12.42
C TYR A 85 17.61 7.27 11.56
N GLY A 86 17.78 8.55 11.22
CA GLY A 86 18.81 9.02 10.31
C GLY A 86 18.55 8.69 8.83
N ASN A 87 17.49 7.97 8.53
CA ASN A 87 17.12 7.55 7.18
C ASN A 87 15.79 8.19 6.76
N GLU A 88 15.82 9.14 5.84
CA GLU A 88 14.62 9.86 5.37
C GLU A 88 13.54 8.95 4.78
N TYR A 89 13.91 7.82 4.18
CA TYR A 89 12.94 6.89 3.59
C TYR A 89 12.06 6.20 4.64
N ARG A 90 12.44 6.25 5.92
CA ARG A 90 11.67 5.70 7.04
C ARG A 90 10.71 6.71 7.65
N GLN A 91 10.98 8.01 7.50
CA GLN A 91 10.19 9.06 8.13
C GLN A 91 8.78 9.12 7.56
N LYS A 92 7.80 9.24 8.43
CA LYS A 92 6.39 9.46 8.10
C LYS A 92 6.09 10.94 7.86
N THR A 93 6.78 11.83 8.56
CA THR A 93 6.71 13.29 8.36
C THR A 93 7.06 13.64 6.92
N GLY A 94 6.23 14.42 6.28
CA GLY A 94 6.38 14.76 4.88
C GLY A 94 5.66 13.82 3.90
N ARG A 95 5.19 12.65 4.36
CA ARG A 95 4.46 11.64 3.58
C ARG A 95 2.96 11.74 3.78
N ARG A 96 2.23 10.90 3.08
CA ARG A 96 0.78 10.77 3.21
C ARG A 96 0.44 9.90 4.42
N LEU A 97 -0.62 10.25 5.10
CA LEU A 97 -1.17 9.41 6.17
C LEU A 97 -1.72 8.10 5.59
N GLY A 98 -1.28 6.98 6.14
CA GLY A 98 -1.76 5.65 5.74
C GLY A 98 -0.99 5.00 4.58
N GLU A 99 0.16 5.49 4.19
CA GLU A 99 1.08 4.77 3.31
C GLU A 99 1.55 3.47 3.98
N HIS A 100 1.78 2.44 3.17
CA HIS A 100 2.24 1.14 3.66
C HIS A 100 3.74 1.19 3.94
N PHE A 101 4.14 0.68 5.12
CA PHE A 101 5.53 0.58 5.55
C PHE A 101 5.99 -0.87 5.44
N VAL A 102 6.79 -1.18 4.43
CA VAL A 102 7.07 -2.55 3.97
C VAL A 102 8.53 -2.75 3.57
N TYR A 103 8.94 -4.00 3.49
CA TYR A 103 10.17 -4.40 2.80
C TYR A 103 9.97 -4.34 1.29
N VAL A 104 11.03 -3.99 0.57
CA VAL A 104 11.03 -3.96 -0.90
C VAL A 104 11.67 -5.23 -1.41
N VAL A 105 10.95 -5.98 -2.23
CA VAL A 105 11.53 -7.15 -2.91
C VAL A 105 12.62 -6.69 -3.87
N ASP A 106 13.77 -7.36 -3.83
CA ASP A 106 14.85 -7.16 -4.80
C ASP A 106 14.74 -8.17 -5.93
N HIS A 107 14.89 -9.44 -5.61
CA HIS A 107 14.82 -10.54 -6.58
C HIS A 107 14.42 -11.85 -5.89
N PHE A 108 14.36 -12.95 -6.64
CA PHE A 108 14.29 -14.31 -6.10
C PHE A 108 15.67 -14.92 -6.13
N VAL A 109 16.05 -15.63 -5.06
CA VAL A 109 17.31 -16.39 -5.03
C VAL A 109 17.42 -17.24 -6.29
N TYR A 110 18.48 -17.01 -7.05
CA TYR A 110 18.59 -17.57 -8.39
C TYR A 110 18.99 -19.05 -8.38
N ASP A 111 19.95 -19.42 -7.52
CA ASP A 111 20.48 -20.80 -7.43
C ASP A 111 20.99 -21.12 -6.01
N GLN A 112 21.46 -22.35 -5.82
CA GLN A 112 21.98 -22.81 -4.53
C GLN A 112 23.25 -22.07 -4.12
N ALA A 113 24.09 -21.67 -5.05
CA ALA A 113 25.33 -20.97 -4.74
C ALA A 113 25.06 -19.57 -4.17
N GLU A 114 24.04 -18.89 -4.68
CA GLU A 114 23.56 -17.63 -4.12
C GLU A 114 22.92 -17.84 -2.75
N ALA A 115 22.08 -18.86 -2.59
CA ALA A 115 21.49 -19.20 -1.30
C ALA A 115 22.57 -19.42 -0.23
N ASP A 116 23.57 -20.25 -0.53
CA ASP A 116 24.67 -20.56 0.38
C ASP A 116 25.45 -19.30 0.77
N LYS A 117 25.69 -18.41 -0.20
CA LYS A 117 26.35 -17.12 0.04
C LYS A 117 25.55 -16.23 0.99
N LEU A 118 24.25 -16.08 0.75
CA LEU A 118 23.37 -15.24 1.58
C LEU A 118 23.22 -15.82 2.99
N ASN A 119 23.11 -17.13 3.11
CA ASN A 119 22.99 -17.83 4.41
C ASN A 119 24.28 -17.76 5.25
N ALA A 120 25.45 -17.69 4.60
CA ALA A 120 26.72 -17.54 5.29
C ALA A 120 27.02 -16.12 5.79
N MET A 121 26.23 -15.13 5.41
CA MET A 121 26.42 -13.73 5.84
C MET A 121 26.14 -13.57 7.35
N ASN A 122 26.65 -12.49 7.93
CA ASN A 122 26.43 -12.11 9.32
C ASN A 122 26.82 -13.21 10.33
N ASP A 123 28.01 -13.78 10.14
CA ASP A 123 28.55 -14.87 10.99
C ASP A 123 27.64 -16.12 11.00
N GLY A 124 27.04 -16.43 9.85
CA GLY A 124 26.14 -17.58 9.68
C GLY A 124 24.71 -17.34 10.20
N ARG A 125 24.34 -16.09 10.52
CA ARG A 125 22.96 -15.74 10.86
C ARG A 125 22.07 -15.51 9.65
N GLY A 126 22.70 -15.44 8.46
CA GLY A 126 22.04 -15.18 7.20
C GLY A 126 21.85 -13.69 6.87
N PHE A 127 21.54 -13.43 5.62
CA PHE A 127 21.22 -12.10 5.12
C PHE A 127 19.85 -11.60 5.64
N GLN A 128 18.89 -12.51 5.83
CA GLN A 128 17.53 -12.24 6.31
C GLN A 128 17.27 -12.99 7.63
N PRO A 129 16.49 -12.41 8.57
CA PRO A 129 16.29 -12.99 9.90
C PRO A 129 15.23 -14.10 9.97
N TRP A 130 14.54 -14.40 8.86
CA TRP A 130 13.38 -15.30 8.84
C TRP A 130 13.70 -16.76 8.50
N GLY A 131 14.94 -17.15 8.55
CA GLY A 131 15.38 -18.52 8.30
C GLY A 131 16.30 -18.64 7.10
N GLU A 132 16.65 -19.88 6.78
CA GLU A 132 17.54 -20.21 5.70
C GLU A 132 16.89 -19.97 4.33
N LEU A 133 17.61 -19.27 3.46
CA LEU A 133 17.17 -19.00 2.09
C LEU A 133 17.48 -20.20 1.19
N HIS A 134 16.56 -20.46 0.28
CA HIS A 134 16.70 -21.50 -0.74
C HIS A 134 16.42 -20.90 -2.13
N PRO A 135 16.85 -21.54 -3.22
CA PRO A 135 16.54 -21.08 -4.57
C PRO A 135 15.04 -20.82 -4.77
N GLY A 136 14.70 -19.62 -5.26
CA GLY A 136 13.34 -19.17 -5.47
C GLY A 136 12.68 -18.49 -4.27
N ASP A 137 13.35 -18.34 -3.14
CA ASP A 137 12.89 -17.51 -2.04
C ASP A 137 13.08 -16.02 -2.35
N VAL A 138 12.31 -15.17 -1.68
CA VAL A 138 12.37 -13.72 -1.86
C VAL A 138 13.59 -13.16 -1.15
N VAL A 139 14.39 -12.38 -1.86
CA VAL A 139 15.42 -11.50 -1.28
C VAL A 139 14.90 -10.09 -1.22
N TYR A 140 15.00 -9.46 -0.06
CA TYR A 140 14.62 -8.06 0.13
C TYR A 140 15.82 -7.14 -0.05
N LYS A 141 15.53 -5.88 -0.38
CA LYS A 141 16.57 -4.84 -0.56
C LYS A 141 17.13 -4.40 0.77
N ASP A 142 18.44 -4.47 0.88
CA ASP A 142 19.23 -3.81 1.91
C ASP A 142 19.28 -2.31 1.60
N LEU A 143 18.41 -1.54 2.25
CA LEU A 143 18.23 -0.11 1.96
C LEU A 143 19.30 0.76 2.61
N ASN A 144 19.82 0.35 3.76
CA ASN A 144 20.87 1.07 4.48
C ASN A 144 22.28 0.56 4.15
N GLN A 145 22.39 -0.54 3.38
CA GLN A 145 23.63 -1.16 2.91
C GLN A 145 24.53 -1.66 4.06
N ASP A 146 23.94 -2.19 5.12
CA ASP A 146 24.68 -2.76 6.26
C ASP A 146 24.95 -4.26 6.12
N GLY A 147 24.49 -4.89 5.03
CA GLY A 147 24.72 -6.30 4.69
C GLY A 147 23.78 -7.28 5.35
N LYS A 148 22.69 -6.82 5.93
CA LYS A 148 21.61 -7.65 6.51
C LYS A 148 20.26 -6.99 6.30
N ILE A 149 19.19 -7.74 6.45
CA ILE A 149 17.82 -7.22 6.42
C ILE A 149 17.27 -7.19 7.84
N ASP A 150 16.81 -6.02 8.27
CA ASP A 150 16.15 -5.87 9.56
C ASP A 150 15.02 -4.81 9.56
N ASP A 151 14.22 -4.81 10.62
CA ASP A 151 13.11 -3.85 10.77
C ASP A 151 13.59 -2.40 10.94
N TYR A 152 14.83 -2.20 11.35
CA TYR A 152 15.39 -0.88 11.66
C TYR A 152 16.02 -0.20 10.45
N GLY A 153 16.48 -0.95 9.46
CA GLY A 153 17.20 -0.47 8.28
C GLY A 153 16.43 -0.57 6.98
N ASP A 154 15.59 -1.60 6.78
CA ASP A 154 15.23 -2.04 5.42
C ASP A 154 13.76 -1.93 5.06
N ARG A 155 12.98 -1.24 5.88
CA ARG A 155 11.60 -0.93 5.54
C ARG A 155 11.45 0.50 5.06
N THR A 156 10.59 0.69 4.09
CA THR A 156 10.28 2.02 3.54
C THR A 156 8.79 2.15 3.24
N HIS A 157 8.37 3.38 3.03
CA HIS A 157 7.00 3.68 2.61
C HIS A 157 6.82 3.41 1.13
N MET A 158 5.80 2.63 0.77
CA MET A 158 5.46 2.29 -0.61
C MET A 158 3.98 2.44 -0.90
N GLY A 159 3.70 2.71 -2.17
CA GLY A 159 2.36 2.76 -2.69
C GLY A 159 1.60 4.02 -2.28
N PHE A 160 0.29 3.88 -2.23
CA PHE A 160 -0.64 4.93 -1.86
C PHE A 160 -1.36 4.54 -0.56
N PRO A 161 -1.98 5.49 0.15
CA PRO A 161 -2.90 5.18 1.22
C PRO A 161 -4.05 4.29 0.74
N ARG A 162 -4.70 3.60 1.66
CA ARG A 162 -5.91 2.83 1.34
C ARG A 162 -7.04 3.70 0.83
N THR A 163 -7.13 4.94 1.30
CA THR A 163 -8.09 5.92 0.80
C THR A 163 -7.60 6.49 -0.52
N PRO A 164 -8.36 6.36 -1.63
CA PRO A 164 -7.95 6.88 -2.93
C PRO A 164 -7.77 8.40 -2.90
N GLU A 165 -6.75 8.91 -3.60
CA GLU A 165 -6.59 10.34 -3.82
C GLU A 165 -7.50 10.86 -4.92
N ILE A 166 -7.83 10.02 -5.89
CA ILE A 166 -8.67 10.36 -7.03
C ILE A 166 -9.90 9.48 -7.02
N GLN A 167 -11.05 10.11 -7.17
CA GLN A 167 -12.33 9.44 -7.38
C GLN A 167 -13.07 10.15 -8.51
N PHE A 168 -13.73 9.41 -9.35
CA PHE A 168 -14.52 9.97 -10.44
C PHE A 168 -15.77 9.14 -10.72
N GLY A 169 -16.79 9.82 -11.22
CA GLY A 169 -18.01 9.23 -11.72
C GLY A 169 -18.45 9.90 -13.02
N ILE A 170 -18.93 9.13 -13.97
CA ILE A 170 -19.43 9.63 -15.25
C ILE A 170 -20.81 9.02 -15.50
N PRO A 171 -21.85 9.50 -14.82
CA PRO A 171 -23.22 9.13 -15.16
C PRO A 171 -23.64 9.79 -16.46
N PHE A 172 -24.22 9.01 -17.35
CA PHE A 172 -24.86 9.50 -18.57
C PHE A 172 -26.09 8.69 -18.89
N GLY A 173 -27.01 9.29 -19.62
CA GLY A 173 -28.22 8.60 -20.02
C GLY A 173 -28.85 9.23 -21.24
N ILE A 174 -29.67 8.42 -21.89
CA ILE A 174 -30.49 8.77 -23.05
C ILE A 174 -31.93 8.36 -22.83
N GLN A 175 -32.82 9.15 -23.37
CA GLN A 175 -34.24 8.89 -23.37
C GLN A 175 -34.80 9.09 -24.78
N TYR A 176 -35.48 8.11 -25.31
CA TYR A 176 -36.07 8.17 -26.66
C TYR A 176 -37.39 7.40 -26.73
N LYS A 177 -38.47 8.12 -27.05
CA LYS A 177 -39.83 7.51 -27.30
C LYS A 177 -40.26 6.50 -26.23
N GLY A 178 -40.06 6.81 -24.95
CA GLY A 178 -40.46 5.93 -23.84
C GLY A 178 -39.40 4.91 -23.42
N PHE A 179 -38.27 4.82 -24.11
CA PHE A 179 -37.10 4.05 -23.68
C PHE A 179 -36.12 4.95 -22.93
N ASP A 180 -35.68 4.48 -21.78
CA ASP A 180 -34.67 5.10 -20.94
C ASP A 180 -33.48 4.17 -20.76
N VAL A 181 -32.27 4.69 -21.00
CA VAL A 181 -31.02 3.98 -20.69
C VAL A 181 -30.17 4.90 -19.85
N SER A 182 -29.72 4.40 -18.70
CA SER A 182 -28.78 5.09 -17.82
C SER A 182 -27.56 4.20 -17.56
N VAL A 183 -26.39 4.79 -17.65
CA VAL A 183 -25.12 4.11 -17.39
C VAL A 183 -24.28 4.99 -16.50
N MET A 184 -23.54 4.38 -15.60
CA MET A 184 -22.58 5.07 -14.74
C MET A 184 -21.23 4.35 -14.80
N PHE A 185 -20.19 5.06 -15.21
CA PHE A 185 -18.82 4.65 -14.99
C PHE A 185 -18.29 5.32 -13.72
N GLN A 186 -17.65 4.56 -12.87
CA GLN A 186 -17.00 5.11 -11.68
C GLN A 186 -15.66 4.43 -11.47
N GLY A 187 -14.74 5.13 -10.86
CA GLY A 187 -13.44 4.61 -10.57
C GLY A 187 -12.71 5.38 -9.49
N SER A 188 -11.64 4.76 -9.00
CA SER A 188 -10.72 5.39 -8.07
C SER A 188 -9.29 5.07 -8.48
N LEU A 189 -8.37 6.01 -8.23
CA LEU A 189 -6.95 5.89 -8.54
C LEU A 189 -6.13 6.35 -7.33
N ASN A 190 -4.84 6.03 -7.36
CA ASN A 190 -3.93 6.36 -6.29
C ASN A 190 -4.39 5.80 -4.94
N SER A 191 -4.72 4.52 -4.92
CA SER A 191 -4.95 3.75 -3.70
C SER A 191 -4.21 2.43 -3.74
N SER A 192 -3.80 1.94 -2.60
CA SER A 192 -3.14 0.64 -2.45
C SER A 192 -3.80 -0.16 -1.34
N ILE A 193 -3.93 -1.45 -1.55
CA ILE A 193 -4.41 -2.39 -0.54
C ILE A 193 -3.29 -3.37 -0.25
N LEU A 194 -2.97 -3.52 1.03
CA LEU A 194 -2.14 -4.62 1.49
C LEU A 194 -2.98 -5.90 1.42
N LEU A 195 -2.57 -6.80 0.54
CA LEU A 195 -3.19 -8.11 0.43
C LEU A 195 -2.81 -8.93 1.66
N ASN A 196 -3.77 -9.21 2.53
CA ASN A 196 -3.58 -9.90 3.79
C ASN A 196 -4.76 -10.80 4.11
N GLY A 197 -4.50 -11.86 4.88
CA GLY A 197 -5.52 -12.81 5.34
C GLY A 197 -5.58 -14.10 4.54
N ALA A 198 -6.29 -15.09 5.08
CA ALA A 198 -6.33 -16.47 4.59
C ALA A 198 -6.78 -16.63 3.12
N ALA A 199 -7.61 -15.72 2.62
CA ALA A 199 -8.05 -15.76 1.22
C ALA A 199 -6.97 -15.34 0.22
N VAL A 200 -5.94 -14.63 0.71
CA VAL A 200 -4.87 -14.07 -0.10
C VAL A 200 -3.57 -14.84 0.10
N TRP A 201 -3.29 -15.27 1.33
CA TRP A 201 -2.09 -16.05 1.63
C TRP A 201 -2.03 -17.30 0.77
N ASP A 202 -0.88 -17.54 0.22
CA ASP A 202 -0.70 -18.54 -0.82
C ASP A 202 -0.58 -19.96 -0.28
N PHE A 203 -0.21 -20.10 0.98
CA PHE A 203 -0.23 -21.36 1.70
C PHE A 203 -0.71 -21.15 3.12
N PRO A 204 -1.48 -22.10 3.67
CA PRO A 204 -1.88 -22.03 5.06
C PRO A 204 -0.66 -22.24 5.96
N SER A 205 -0.70 -21.59 7.08
CA SER A 205 0.17 -21.95 8.18
C SER A 205 -0.09 -23.41 8.56
N TYR A 206 0.95 -24.08 8.96
CA TYR A 206 0.99 -25.47 9.43
C TYR A 206 -0.10 -25.86 10.45
N GLU A 207 -0.64 -24.88 11.16
CA GLU A 207 -1.65 -25.10 12.22
C GLU A 207 -3.11 -25.10 11.73
N GLN A 208 -3.37 -24.76 10.48
CA GLN A 208 -4.73 -24.66 9.96
C GLN A 208 -4.87 -25.34 8.60
N ASP A 209 -5.15 -26.62 8.59
CA ASP A 209 -5.32 -27.52 7.43
C ASP A 209 -6.31 -27.06 6.34
N GLN A 210 -6.82 -25.85 6.39
CA GLN A 210 -8.00 -25.48 5.60
C GLN A 210 -7.73 -24.57 4.39
N TYR A 211 -6.53 -24.01 4.19
CA TYR A 211 -6.36 -22.89 3.26
C TYR A 211 -5.36 -23.09 2.12
N GLY A 212 -4.74 -24.24 2.00
CA GLY A 212 -3.67 -24.52 1.02
C GLY A 212 -4.14 -24.73 -0.41
N LYS A 213 -4.74 -23.74 -1.04
CA LYS A 213 -5.10 -23.86 -2.45
C LYS A 213 -4.07 -23.14 -3.33
N VAL A 214 -3.54 -23.89 -4.31
CA VAL A 214 -2.77 -23.30 -5.42
C VAL A 214 -3.73 -22.48 -6.28
N LYS A 215 -3.37 -21.22 -6.53
CA LYS A 215 -4.14 -20.30 -7.37
C LYS A 215 -3.52 -20.22 -8.76
N HIS A 216 -4.24 -19.68 -9.74
CA HIS A 216 -3.75 -19.53 -11.11
C HIS A 216 -2.45 -18.69 -11.19
N MET A 217 -2.28 -17.69 -10.33
CA MET A 217 -1.08 -16.87 -10.23
C MET A 217 0.20 -17.69 -9.92
N HIS A 218 0.06 -18.81 -9.21
CA HIS A 218 1.18 -19.70 -8.87
C HIS A 218 1.73 -20.48 -10.07
N LEU A 219 1.09 -20.42 -11.23
CA LEU A 219 1.66 -20.97 -12.47
C LEU A 219 2.92 -20.20 -12.88
N ASN A 220 3.02 -18.92 -12.51
CA ASN A 220 4.15 -18.06 -12.78
C ASN A 220 5.21 -18.09 -11.65
N ARG A 221 5.20 -19.12 -10.81
CA ARG A 221 6.14 -19.29 -9.71
C ARG A 221 7.53 -19.61 -10.21
N TRP A 222 8.49 -19.33 -9.36
CA TRP A 222 9.86 -19.78 -9.55
C TRP A 222 9.95 -21.31 -9.53
N THR A 223 10.61 -21.85 -10.50
CA THR A 223 11.08 -23.24 -10.63
C THR A 223 12.40 -23.19 -11.41
N GLU A 224 13.20 -24.23 -11.39
CA GLU A 224 14.44 -24.26 -12.17
C GLU A 224 14.21 -23.99 -13.66
N ALA A 225 13.07 -24.38 -14.20
CA ALA A 225 12.71 -24.15 -15.60
C ALA A 225 12.16 -22.73 -15.88
N THR A 226 11.73 -21.99 -14.87
CA THR A 226 11.09 -20.67 -15.00
C THR A 226 11.83 -19.55 -14.29
N LYS A 227 12.99 -19.81 -13.72
CA LYS A 227 13.74 -18.87 -12.86
C LYS A 227 13.98 -17.49 -13.50
N ASP A 228 14.18 -17.44 -14.82
CA ASP A 228 14.47 -16.20 -15.55
C ASP A 228 13.22 -15.34 -15.83
N VAL A 229 12.02 -15.92 -15.70
CA VAL A 229 10.75 -15.24 -16.03
C VAL A 229 9.71 -15.30 -14.91
N ALA A 230 10.05 -15.93 -13.80
CA ALA A 230 9.17 -16.07 -12.66
C ALA A 230 8.78 -14.70 -12.09
N THR A 231 7.50 -14.52 -11.83
CA THR A 231 6.95 -13.33 -11.16
C THR A 231 6.42 -13.64 -9.77
N TYR A 232 6.58 -14.88 -9.33
CA TYR A 232 6.12 -15.40 -8.05
C TYR A 232 7.20 -16.28 -7.42
N PRO A 233 7.39 -16.26 -6.10
CA PRO A 233 8.42 -17.08 -5.44
C PRO A 233 8.12 -18.56 -5.58
N ARG A 234 9.08 -19.38 -5.18
CA ARG A 234 8.88 -20.83 -5.09
C ARG A 234 7.75 -21.16 -4.14
N LEU A 235 7.13 -22.31 -4.34
CA LEU A 235 6.18 -22.86 -3.41
C LEU A 235 6.90 -23.84 -2.47
N THR A 236 6.72 -23.68 -1.17
CA THR A 236 7.23 -24.59 -0.16
C THR A 236 6.10 -25.21 0.63
N TYR A 237 6.35 -26.37 1.21
CA TYR A 237 5.47 -27.01 2.14
C TYR A 237 6.18 -27.07 3.51
N GLY A 238 5.59 -26.42 4.51
CA GLY A 238 6.09 -26.48 5.88
C GLY A 238 7.50 -25.89 6.04
N ALA A 239 7.58 -24.57 6.15
CA ALA A 239 8.81 -23.92 6.65
C ALA A 239 8.65 -23.66 8.15
#